data_c531650a61aff68502fc58bcc7cc6449
#
_entry.id   c531650a61aff68502fc58bcc7cc6449
#
_cell.length_a   1.000
_cell.length_b   1.000
_cell.length_c   1.000
_cell.angle_alpha   90.00
_cell.angle_beta   90.00
_cell.angle_gamma   90.00
#
_symmetry.space_group_name_H-M   'P 1'
#
loop_
_entity.id
_entity.type
_entity.pdbx_description
1 polymer ?
#
loop_
_entity_poly.entity_id
_entity_poly.type
_entity_poly.pdbx_seq_one_letter_code
_entity_poly.pdbx_strand_id
1 'polypeptide(L)'
;MCTLPITGGGIMDYKANIPIYLQVIDDIKKRILTGEIKLGDKLPSTRELAVQYTVNPNTAARIYNELKQCGLCYTKRGLGTFVSEDVHLIDTLKAELSSEMIETFISGMTSLGFSKDEIINLIKNYHE
;
A
#
# COMPACT_ATOMS: atom_id res chain seq x y z
N MET A 1 -14.58 12.50 -0.79
CA MET A 1 -14.38 11.94 -2.10
C MET A 1 -13.35 10.81 -2.06
N CYS A 2 -13.65 9.74 -2.72
CA CYS A 2 -12.78 8.57 -2.68
C CYS A 2 -12.10 8.27 -3.99
N THR A 3 -11.63 9.28 -4.65
CA THR A 3 -10.79 9.07 -5.82
C THR A 3 -9.39 8.80 -5.34
N LEU A 4 -8.80 7.70 -5.79
CA LEU A 4 -7.40 7.45 -5.54
C LEU A 4 -6.63 8.34 -6.49
N PRO A 5 -5.96 9.40 -6.00
CA PRO A 5 -5.18 10.22 -6.89
C PRO A 5 -4.00 9.42 -7.41
N ILE A 6 -3.74 9.54 -8.68
CA ILE A 6 -2.56 8.95 -9.28
C ILE A 6 -1.47 10.02 -9.24
N THR A 7 -0.42 9.76 -8.48
CA THR A 7 0.66 10.72 -8.30
C THR A 7 1.62 10.69 -9.49
N GLY A 8 2.36 11.76 -9.67
CA GLY A 8 3.45 11.81 -10.64
C GLY A 8 3.04 11.68 -12.08
N GLY A 9 1.90 12.23 -12.45
CA GLY A 9 1.44 12.18 -13.83
C GLY A 9 0.51 11.04 -14.14
N GLY A 10 0.12 10.31 -13.14
CA GLY A 10 -1.03 9.45 -13.24
C GLY A 10 -0.81 7.99 -13.55
N ILE A 11 0.40 7.56 -13.79
CA ILE A 11 0.65 6.15 -14.07
C ILE A 11 1.62 5.58 -13.05
N MET A 12 1.21 4.48 -12.41
CA MET A 12 2.06 3.77 -11.48
C MET A 12 3.13 2.98 -12.24
N ASP A 13 4.37 3.10 -11.81
CA ASP A 13 5.48 2.32 -12.37
C ASP A 13 5.49 0.93 -11.76
N TYR A 14 5.12 -0.08 -12.55
CA TYR A 14 5.08 -1.45 -12.08
C TYR A 14 6.42 -2.14 -12.25
N LYS A 15 6.82 -2.88 -11.21
CA LYS A 15 8.01 -3.73 -11.26
C LYS A 15 7.65 -5.05 -11.91
N ALA A 16 8.51 -5.51 -12.84
CA ALA A 16 8.21 -6.70 -13.65
C ALA A 16 8.22 -8.01 -12.87
N ASN A 17 8.97 -8.08 -11.77
CA ASN A 17 9.15 -9.32 -11.01
C ASN A 17 8.22 -9.47 -9.81
N ILE A 18 7.28 -8.54 -9.63
CA ILE A 18 6.31 -8.58 -8.54
C ILE A 18 4.91 -8.58 -9.15
N PRO A 19 4.00 -9.43 -8.69
CA PRO A 19 2.63 -9.41 -9.19
C PRO A 19 2.00 -8.03 -9.07
N ILE A 20 1.33 -7.60 -10.12
CA ILE A 20 0.75 -6.25 -10.19
C ILE A 20 -0.23 -6.01 -9.04
N TYR A 21 -1.08 -7.02 -8.74
CA TYR A 21 -2.09 -6.83 -7.69
C TYR A 21 -1.47 -6.54 -6.32
N LEU A 22 -0.31 -7.13 -6.02
CA LEU A 22 0.39 -6.87 -4.76
C LEU A 22 0.94 -5.45 -4.71
N GLN A 23 1.41 -4.94 -5.84
CA GLN A 23 1.91 -3.56 -5.92
C GLN A 23 0.78 -2.55 -5.72
N VAL A 24 -0.39 -2.82 -6.28
CA VAL A 24 -1.55 -1.94 -6.10
C VAL A 24 -2.03 -1.97 -4.65
N ILE A 25 -2.09 -3.15 -4.04
CA ILE A 25 -2.46 -3.29 -2.62
C ILE A 25 -1.51 -2.47 -1.75
N ASP A 26 -0.21 -2.58 -1.99
CA ASP A 26 0.79 -1.83 -1.24
C ASP A 26 0.59 -0.31 -1.40
N ASP A 27 0.31 0.14 -2.61
CA ASP A 27 0.05 1.55 -2.88
C ASP A 27 -1.18 2.06 -2.13
N ILE A 28 -2.25 1.29 -2.14
CA ILE A 28 -3.48 1.66 -1.41
C ILE A 28 -3.21 1.75 0.09
N LYS A 29 -2.49 0.78 0.64
CA LYS A 29 -2.11 0.79 2.06
C LYS A 29 -1.31 2.04 2.42
N LYS A 30 -0.36 2.42 1.59
CA LYS A 30 0.44 3.63 1.79
C LYS A 30 -0.40 4.90 1.75
N ARG A 31 -1.39 4.96 0.86
CA ARG A 31 -2.30 6.11 0.79
C ARG A 31 -3.16 6.23 2.03
N ILE A 32 -3.53 5.11 2.62
CA ILE A 32 -4.25 5.11 3.90
C ILE A 32 -3.34 5.60 5.02
N LEU A 33 -2.09 5.15 5.05
CA LEU A 33 -1.13 5.55 6.07
C LEU A 33 -0.79 7.04 6.04
N THR A 34 -0.76 7.63 4.85
CA THR A 34 -0.45 9.06 4.70
C THR A 34 -1.66 9.97 4.88
N GLY A 35 -2.84 9.39 5.03
CA GLY A 35 -4.07 10.16 5.17
C GLY A 35 -4.68 10.63 3.86
N GLU A 36 -4.11 10.24 2.73
CA GLU A 36 -4.66 10.52 1.41
C GLU A 36 -6.03 9.83 1.25
N ILE A 37 -6.12 8.59 1.75
CA ILE A 37 -7.38 7.86 1.88
C ILE A 37 -7.62 7.72 3.38
N LYS A 38 -8.78 8.16 3.83
CA LYS A 38 -9.09 8.18 5.27
C LYS A 38 -9.92 6.98 5.67
N LEU A 39 -9.87 6.63 6.95
CA LEU A 39 -10.74 5.60 7.50
C LEU A 39 -12.20 5.96 7.22
N GLY A 40 -12.97 4.98 6.76
CA GLY A 40 -14.38 5.18 6.42
C GLY A 40 -14.63 5.74 5.03
N ASP A 41 -13.59 6.15 4.31
CA ASP A 41 -13.76 6.68 2.96
C ASP A 41 -14.33 5.63 2.01
N LYS A 42 -15.16 6.08 1.09
CA LYS A 42 -15.63 5.24 0.00
C LYS A 42 -14.52 5.06 -1.03
N LEU A 43 -14.26 3.83 -1.38
CA LEU A 43 -13.28 3.50 -2.40
C LEU A 43 -13.92 3.50 -3.80
N PRO A 44 -13.12 3.64 -4.86
CA PRO A 44 -13.64 3.55 -6.22
C PRO A 44 -14.32 2.20 -6.48
N SER A 45 -15.23 2.15 -7.43
CA SER A 45 -15.78 0.87 -7.89
C SER A 45 -14.66 0.01 -8.47
N THR A 46 -14.91 -1.28 -8.61
CA THR A 46 -13.95 -2.20 -9.23
C THR A 46 -13.53 -1.70 -10.61
N ARG A 47 -14.49 -1.23 -11.40
CA ARG A 47 -14.23 -0.70 -12.73
C ARG A 47 -13.38 0.57 -12.68
N GLU A 48 -13.70 1.48 -11.78
CA GLU A 48 -12.93 2.71 -11.60
C GLU A 48 -11.52 2.42 -11.13
N LEU A 49 -11.37 1.47 -10.22
CA LEU A 49 -10.05 1.07 -9.75
C LEU A 49 -9.19 0.52 -10.88
N ALA A 50 -9.80 -0.32 -11.74
CA ALA A 50 -9.11 -0.88 -12.89
C ALA A 50 -8.59 0.22 -13.83
N VAL A 51 -9.40 1.25 -14.06
CA VAL A 51 -9.00 2.38 -14.90
C VAL A 51 -7.89 3.18 -14.22
N GLN A 52 -8.04 3.50 -12.95
CA GLN A 52 -7.07 4.32 -12.22
C GLN A 52 -5.69 3.68 -12.16
N TYR A 53 -5.64 2.38 -11.96
CA TYR A 53 -4.37 1.66 -11.87
C TYR A 53 -3.93 0.99 -13.17
N THR A 54 -4.71 1.15 -14.22
CA THR A 54 -4.41 0.56 -15.53
C THR A 54 -4.21 -0.96 -15.41
N VAL A 55 -5.17 -1.61 -14.79
CA VAL A 55 -5.16 -3.07 -14.62
C VAL A 55 -6.45 -3.67 -15.17
N ASN A 56 -6.42 -4.97 -15.40
CA ASN A 56 -7.59 -5.71 -15.84
C ASN A 56 -8.68 -5.66 -14.75
N PRO A 57 -9.98 -5.55 -15.10
CA PRO A 57 -11.05 -5.58 -14.11
C PRO A 57 -11.03 -6.80 -13.19
N ASN A 58 -10.60 -7.97 -13.69
CA ASN A 58 -10.47 -9.15 -12.85
C ASN A 58 -9.38 -8.98 -11.80
N THR A 59 -8.29 -8.29 -12.15
CA THR A 59 -7.23 -7.95 -11.21
C THR A 59 -7.75 -6.98 -10.15
N ALA A 60 -8.53 -5.98 -10.55
CA ALA A 60 -9.13 -5.04 -9.61
C ALA A 60 -10.08 -5.75 -8.63
N ALA A 61 -10.86 -6.70 -9.12
CA ALA A 61 -11.72 -7.51 -8.25
C ALA A 61 -10.91 -8.30 -7.24
N ARG A 62 -9.79 -8.90 -7.69
CA ARG A 62 -8.89 -9.63 -6.80
C ARG A 62 -8.30 -8.72 -5.73
N ILE A 63 -7.91 -7.51 -6.11
CA ILE A 63 -7.37 -6.53 -5.16
C ILE A 63 -8.38 -6.26 -4.05
N TYR A 64 -9.63 -5.99 -4.40
CA TYR A 64 -10.66 -5.74 -3.39
C TYR A 64 -10.95 -6.96 -2.53
N ASN A 65 -10.95 -8.15 -3.11
CA ASN A 65 -11.14 -9.38 -2.34
C ASN A 65 -10.04 -9.55 -1.30
N GLU A 66 -8.79 -9.32 -1.68
CA GLU A 66 -7.65 -9.41 -0.76
C GLU A 66 -7.76 -8.36 0.35
N LEU A 67 -8.11 -7.13 0.01
CA LEU A 67 -8.26 -6.06 0.99
C LEU A 67 -9.40 -6.35 1.97
N LYS A 68 -10.49 -6.95 1.50
CA LYS A 68 -11.60 -7.36 2.36
C LYS A 68 -11.18 -8.48 3.31
N GLN A 69 -10.43 -9.45 2.80
CA GLN A 69 -9.99 -10.60 3.61
C GLN A 69 -9.10 -10.16 4.76
N CYS A 70 -8.25 -9.16 4.55
CA CYS A 70 -7.39 -8.67 5.62
C CYS A 70 -8.04 -7.59 6.50
N GLY A 71 -9.33 -7.32 6.29
CA GLY A 71 -10.07 -6.39 7.12
C GLY A 71 -9.84 -4.93 6.83
N LEU A 72 -9.17 -4.61 5.73
CA LEU A 72 -8.84 -3.23 5.39
C LEU A 72 -10.04 -2.48 4.80
N CYS A 73 -10.92 -3.18 4.13
CA CYS A 73 -12.13 -2.58 3.58
C CYS A 73 -13.31 -3.54 3.69
N TYR A 74 -14.49 -3.01 3.47
CA TYR A 74 -15.72 -3.80 3.54
C TYR A 74 -16.74 -3.26 2.55
N THR A 75 -17.70 -4.09 2.18
CA THR A 75 -18.76 -3.71 1.25
C THR A 75 -20.04 -3.37 2.01
N LYS A 76 -20.61 -2.23 1.70
CA LYS A 76 -21.98 -1.88 2.12
C LYS A 76 -22.88 -2.13 0.91
N ARG A 77 -23.79 -3.08 1.06
CA ARG A 77 -24.68 -3.48 -0.04
C ARG A 77 -25.44 -2.29 -0.61
N GLY A 78 -25.31 -2.10 -1.93
CA GLY A 78 -25.97 -1.00 -2.62
C GLY A 78 -25.25 0.34 -2.52
N LEU A 79 -24.23 0.44 -1.67
CA LEU A 79 -23.52 1.71 -1.45
C LEU A 79 -22.07 1.69 -1.91
N GLY A 80 -21.42 0.51 -1.98
CA GLY A 80 -20.06 0.37 -2.46
C GLY A 80 -19.11 -0.21 -1.45
N THR A 81 -17.83 0.01 -1.69
CA THR A 81 -16.72 -0.48 -0.85
C THR A 81 -16.12 0.67 -0.08
N PHE A 82 -15.89 0.46 1.19
CA PHE A 82 -15.42 1.51 2.12
C PHE A 82 -14.22 1.01 2.91
N VAL A 83 -13.32 1.93 3.23
CA VAL A 83 -12.18 1.64 4.11
C VAL A 83 -12.71 1.39 5.52
N SER A 84 -12.11 0.43 6.22
CA SER A 84 -12.44 0.14 7.62
C SER A 84 -12.38 1.40 8.47
N GLU A 85 -13.27 1.46 9.46
CA GLU A 85 -13.29 2.57 10.43
C GLU A 85 -12.50 2.25 11.69
N ASP A 86 -11.85 1.10 11.74
CA ASP A 86 -11.05 0.68 12.88
C ASP A 86 -9.84 1.61 13.06
N VAL A 87 -9.83 2.32 14.18
CA VAL A 87 -8.76 3.29 14.46
C VAL A 87 -7.40 2.62 14.65
N HIS A 88 -7.38 1.33 14.96
CA HIS A 88 -6.13 0.59 15.11
C HIS A 88 -5.53 0.12 13.79
N LEU A 89 -6.26 0.26 12.69
CA LEU A 89 -5.80 -0.18 11.37
C LEU A 89 -4.51 0.52 10.95
N ILE A 90 -4.42 1.82 11.21
CA ILE A 90 -3.24 2.61 10.85
C ILE A 90 -1.99 2.05 11.54
N ASP A 91 -2.07 1.81 12.84
CA ASP A 91 -0.93 1.29 13.60
C ASP A 91 -0.54 -0.11 13.13
N THR A 92 -1.52 -0.95 12.84
CA THR A 92 -1.27 -2.30 12.33
C THR A 92 -0.56 -2.26 10.97
N LEU A 93 -1.03 -1.41 10.06
CA LEU A 93 -0.42 -1.25 8.74
C LEU A 93 1.00 -0.71 8.84
N LYS A 94 1.21 0.29 9.70
CA LYS A 94 2.57 0.83 9.91
C LYS A 94 3.53 -0.23 10.40
N ALA A 95 3.09 -1.04 11.36
CA ALA A 95 3.93 -2.09 11.92
C ALA A 95 4.29 -3.13 10.86
N GLU A 96 3.32 -3.56 10.06
CA GLU A 96 3.55 -4.55 9.01
C GLU A 96 4.50 -4.03 7.92
N LEU A 97 4.20 -2.84 7.38
CA LEU A 97 4.97 -2.30 6.27
C LEU A 97 6.37 -1.89 6.70
N SER A 98 6.51 -1.29 7.89
CA SER A 98 7.83 -0.90 8.38
C SER A 98 8.70 -2.11 8.67
N SER A 99 8.11 -3.18 9.21
CA SER A 99 8.81 -4.42 9.48
C SER A 99 9.39 -5.02 8.21
N GLU A 100 8.59 -5.09 7.15
CA GLU A 100 9.03 -5.59 5.85
C GLU A 100 10.15 -4.73 5.26
N MET A 101 10.02 -3.41 5.35
CA MET A 101 11.02 -2.49 4.84
C MET A 101 12.34 -2.62 5.60
N ILE A 102 12.28 -2.75 6.92
CA ILE A 102 13.47 -2.93 7.75
C ILE A 102 14.16 -4.24 7.40
N GLU A 103 13.42 -5.32 7.26
CA GLU A 103 14.00 -6.61 6.89
C GLU A 103 14.71 -6.54 5.54
N THR A 104 14.06 -5.96 4.55
CA THR A 104 14.63 -5.80 3.21
C THR A 104 15.89 -4.94 3.25
N PHE A 105 15.82 -3.82 3.97
CA PHE A 105 16.93 -2.90 4.11
C PHE A 105 18.13 -3.55 4.81
N ILE A 106 17.89 -4.16 5.95
CA ILE A 106 18.95 -4.81 6.73
C ILE A 106 19.59 -5.95 5.92
N SER A 107 18.76 -6.77 5.30
CA SER A 107 19.24 -7.89 4.47
C SER A 107 20.11 -7.38 3.31
N GLY A 108 19.66 -6.33 2.64
CA GLY A 108 20.42 -5.72 1.56
C GLY A 108 21.76 -5.16 2.03
N MET A 109 21.76 -4.43 3.12
CA MET A 109 22.99 -3.84 3.67
C MET A 109 23.96 -4.93 4.15
N THR A 110 23.44 -5.96 4.81
CA THR A 110 24.26 -7.08 5.27
C THR A 110 24.92 -7.78 4.08
N SER A 111 24.22 -7.92 2.96
CA SER A 111 24.78 -8.54 1.76
C SER A 111 25.96 -7.73 1.18
N LEU A 112 26.01 -6.44 1.50
CA LEU A 112 27.12 -5.57 1.08
C LEU A 112 28.27 -5.56 2.11
N GLY A 113 28.13 -6.31 3.18
CA GLY A 113 29.18 -6.41 4.19
C GLY A 113 29.07 -5.44 5.35
N PHE A 114 27.98 -4.67 5.44
CA PHE A 114 27.79 -3.73 6.54
C PHE A 114 27.37 -4.45 7.81
N SER A 115 27.95 -4.05 8.95
CA SER A 115 27.51 -4.48 10.26
C SER A 115 26.35 -3.61 10.72
N LYS A 116 25.64 -4.04 11.76
CA LYS A 116 24.53 -3.28 12.33
C LYS A 116 24.98 -1.88 12.78
N ASP A 117 26.15 -1.80 13.42
CA ASP A 117 26.67 -0.52 13.90
C ASP A 117 27.01 0.41 12.75
N GLU A 118 27.55 -0.12 11.65
CA GLU A 118 27.81 0.66 10.45
C GLU A 118 26.51 1.18 9.83
N ILE A 119 25.48 0.35 9.80
CA ILE A 119 24.17 0.74 9.27
C ILE A 119 23.58 1.88 10.11
N ILE A 120 23.67 1.76 11.44
CA ILE A 120 23.19 2.82 12.35
C ILE A 120 23.92 4.13 12.08
N ASN A 121 25.24 4.08 11.90
CA ASN A 121 26.02 5.27 11.58
C ASN A 121 25.61 5.91 10.27
N LEU A 122 25.36 5.10 9.25
CA LEU A 122 24.90 5.63 7.96
C LEU A 122 23.56 6.32 8.08
N ILE A 123 22.65 5.77 8.87
CA ILE A 123 21.33 6.37 9.11
C ILE A 123 21.48 7.70 9.85
N LYS A 124 22.32 7.75 10.89
CA LYS A 124 22.55 8.99 11.66
C LYS A 124 23.14 10.11 10.80
N ASN A 125 23.95 9.78 9.82
CA ASN A 125 24.61 10.75 8.96
C ASN A 125 23.83 11.03 7.67
N TYR A 126 22.66 10.42 7.51
CA TYR A 126 21.85 10.63 6.33
C TYR A 126 21.21 12.02 6.34
N HIS A 127 21.28 12.72 5.22
CA HIS A 127 20.67 14.03 5.03
C HIS A 127 19.64 13.95 3.90
N GLU A 128 18.46 14.45 4.17
CA GLU A 128 17.39 14.53 3.17
C GLU A 128 17.67 15.56 2.10
#